data_869491eecc983270779a8db92a012f14
#
_entry.id   869491eecc983270779a8db92a012f14
#
_cell.length_a   1.000
_cell.length_b   1.000
_cell.length_c   1.000
_cell.angle_alpha   90.00
_cell.angle_beta   90.00
_cell.angle_gamma   90.00
#
_symmetry.space_group_name_H-M   'P 1'
#
loop_
_entity.id
_entity.type
_entity.pdbx_description
1 polymer ?
#
loop_
_entity_poly.entity_id
_entity_poly.type
_entity_poly.pdbx_seq_one_letter_code
_entity_poly.pdbx_strand_id
1 'polypeptide(L)'
;MRDPKYIAHWADQLSVRVDLEAERLSASTTRATATASQSRQANKDDCRVMKSSSRSLAIIRNLPSSALILLLTPVLSPIKSNKATEKGQATDPFEAFGREISKSHKRVRHVPYVPKVGWTETHEAWLTQAAAVIVVTCQSKEQNTADQQSEFVSALAGARWEKLPDPQAVPYVLMQFDGDVIPGGHNEYENELHADVFTPRSAEHAAELLFKAAT
;
A
#
# COMPACT_ATOMS: atom_id res chain seq x y z
N MET A 1 -3.09 -28.94 -17.44
CA MET A 1 -1.95 -28.69 -18.34
C MET A 1 -2.32 -27.45 -19.15
N ARG A 2 -1.69 -26.31 -18.90
CA ARG A 2 -1.98 -25.04 -19.62
C ARG A 2 -1.17 -25.03 -20.91
N ASP A 3 -1.81 -24.60 -22.00
CA ASP A 3 -1.26 -24.60 -23.36
C ASP A 3 0.00 -23.69 -23.44
N PRO A 4 1.16 -24.18 -23.89
CA PRO A 4 2.39 -23.39 -24.00
C PRO A 4 2.28 -22.16 -24.90
N LYS A 5 1.35 -22.13 -25.84
CA LYS A 5 1.09 -20.99 -26.73
C LYS A 5 0.58 -19.75 -25.99
N TYR A 6 -0.09 -19.95 -24.83
CA TYR A 6 -0.61 -18.84 -24.02
C TYR A 6 0.50 -18.08 -23.30
N ILE A 7 1.57 -18.76 -22.91
CA ILE A 7 2.72 -18.17 -22.21
C ILE A 7 3.59 -17.34 -23.17
N ALA A 8 3.75 -17.81 -24.42
CA ALA A 8 4.55 -17.11 -25.43
C ALA A 8 3.93 -15.76 -25.86
N HIS A 9 2.59 -15.70 -25.94
CA HIS A 9 1.87 -14.48 -26.32
C HIS A 9 2.00 -13.34 -25.28
N TRP A 10 2.08 -13.68 -24.00
CA TRP A 10 2.29 -12.70 -22.92
C TRP A 10 3.73 -12.20 -22.84
N ALA A 11 4.72 -13.04 -23.13
CA ALA A 11 6.12 -12.67 -23.15
C ALA A 11 6.43 -11.64 -24.26
N ASP A 12 5.81 -11.79 -25.43
CA ASP A 12 5.97 -10.86 -26.55
C ASP A 12 5.31 -9.50 -26.29
N GLN A 13 4.14 -9.48 -25.67
CA GLN A 13 3.48 -8.21 -25.31
C GLN A 13 4.20 -7.43 -24.20
N LEU A 14 4.88 -8.11 -23.29
CA LEU A 14 5.67 -7.47 -22.23
C LEU A 14 6.96 -6.87 -22.79
N SER A 15 7.64 -7.52 -23.75
CA SER A 15 8.87 -7.01 -24.33
C SER A 15 8.66 -5.72 -25.14
N VAL A 16 7.57 -5.64 -25.92
CA VAL A 16 7.22 -4.45 -26.71
C VAL A 16 6.84 -3.25 -25.83
N ARG A 17 6.27 -3.48 -24.64
CA ARG A 17 5.95 -2.41 -23.68
C ARG A 17 7.18 -1.84 -22.98
N VAL A 18 8.15 -2.68 -22.66
CA VAL A 18 9.39 -2.25 -21.98
C VAL A 18 10.22 -1.33 -22.87
N ASP A 19 10.29 -1.60 -24.18
CA ASP A 19 11.05 -0.78 -25.11
C ASP A 19 10.45 0.61 -25.35
N LEU A 20 9.10 0.73 -25.36
CA LEU A 20 8.40 2.01 -25.52
C LEU A 20 8.45 2.91 -24.26
N GLU A 21 8.56 2.33 -23.06
CA GLU A 21 8.73 3.11 -21.83
C GLU A 21 10.18 3.54 -21.61
N ALA A 22 11.17 2.75 -22.03
CA ALA A 22 12.58 3.11 -21.95
C ALA A 22 12.92 4.34 -22.80
N GLU A 23 12.34 4.49 -24.00
CA GLU A 23 12.49 5.68 -24.83
C GLU A 23 11.81 6.93 -24.25
N ARG A 24 10.70 6.81 -23.56
CA ARG A 24 10.02 7.93 -22.88
C ARG A 24 10.75 8.43 -21.64
N LEU A 25 11.39 7.56 -20.89
CA LEU A 25 12.18 7.89 -19.69
C LEU A 25 13.48 8.62 -20.03
N SER A 26 14.13 8.29 -21.14
CA SER A 26 15.37 8.96 -21.58
C SER A 26 15.16 10.40 -22.06
N ALA A 27 13.95 10.75 -22.54
CA ALA A 27 13.62 12.10 -22.99
C ALA A 27 13.21 13.06 -21.86
N SER A 28 12.83 12.57 -20.68
CA SER A 28 12.36 13.41 -19.55
C SER A 28 13.45 13.75 -18.53
N THR A 29 14.60 13.05 -18.56
CA THR A 29 15.65 13.20 -17.54
C THR A 29 16.51 14.46 -17.73
N THR A 30 16.43 15.14 -18.89
CA THR A 30 17.28 16.30 -19.21
C THR A 30 16.70 17.66 -18.80
N ARG A 31 15.51 17.71 -18.19
CA ARG A 31 14.84 18.99 -17.86
C ARG A 31 14.54 19.24 -16.39
N ALA A 32 15.01 18.38 -15.47
CA ALA A 32 14.70 18.46 -14.04
C ALA A 32 15.87 18.81 -13.12
N THR A 33 16.98 19.35 -13.64
CA THR A 33 18.17 19.65 -12.82
C THR A 33 18.36 21.15 -12.51
N ALA A 34 17.30 21.92 -12.40
CA ALA A 34 17.42 23.29 -11.92
C ALA A 34 16.14 23.74 -11.20
N THR A 35 15.87 23.25 -10.01
CA THR A 35 15.19 23.97 -8.92
C THR A 35 14.92 23.04 -7.73
N ALA A 36 15.96 22.62 -7.02
CA ALA A 36 15.78 21.89 -5.76
C ALA A 36 16.84 22.33 -4.76
N SER A 37 16.72 23.53 -4.25
CA SER A 37 17.50 24.00 -3.10
C SER A 37 16.59 24.82 -2.17
N GLN A 38 15.57 24.15 -1.64
CA GLN A 38 14.98 24.52 -0.36
C GLN A 38 14.75 23.20 0.38
N SER A 39 15.73 22.78 1.13
CA SER A 39 15.63 21.70 2.11
C SER A 39 14.66 22.13 3.21
N ARG A 40 13.36 21.93 3.02
CA ARG A 40 12.47 21.73 4.14
C ARG A 40 12.99 20.50 4.84
N GLN A 41 13.48 20.67 6.05
CA GLN A 41 13.78 19.59 6.98
C GLN A 41 12.49 18.78 7.12
N ALA A 42 12.36 17.69 6.34
CA ALA A 42 11.19 16.82 6.37
C ALA A 42 11.11 16.32 7.83
N ASN A 43 10.00 16.62 8.48
CA ASN A 43 9.75 16.14 9.83
C ASN A 43 9.67 14.61 9.72
N LYS A 44 10.42 13.87 10.54
CA LYS A 44 10.45 12.38 10.49
C LYS A 44 9.07 11.74 10.59
N ASP A 45 8.10 12.48 11.09
CA ASP A 45 6.71 12.05 11.24
C ASP A 45 5.86 12.29 9.98
N ASP A 46 6.41 12.89 8.92
CA ASP A 46 5.65 13.20 7.72
C ASP A 46 5.59 11.98 6.78
N CYS A 47 4.38 11.69 6.30
CA CYS A 47 4.16 10.71 5.25
C CYS A 47 4.46 11.33 3.88
N ARG A 48 5.08 10.57 2.98
CA ARG A 48 5.44 10.98 1.63
C ARG A 48 4.73 10.13 0.59
N VAL A 49 4.31 10.75 -0.50
CA VAL A 49 3.78 10.04 -1.66
C VAL A 49 4.96 9.65 -2.56
N MET A 50 5.21 8.36 -2.70
CA MET A 50 6.25 7.82 -3.58
C MET A 50 5.71 7.56 -4.98
N LYS A 51 4.49 7.07 -5.07
CA LYS A 51 3.77 6.81 -6.32
C LYS A 51 2.32 7.25 -6.16
N SER A 52 1.73 7.83 -7.19
CA SER A 52 0.36 8.32 -7.14
C SER A 52 -0.32 8.21 -8.50
N SER A 53 -1.51 7.64 -8.49
CA SER A 53 -2.45 7.66 -9.60
C SER A 53 -3.60 8.62 -9.29
N SER A 54 -3.69 9.71 -10.03
CA SER A 54 -4.78 10.69 -9.86
C SER A 54 -6.16 10.04 -10.02
N ARG A 55 -6.31 9.07 -10.93
CA ARG A 55 -7.55 8.29 -11.12
C ARG A 55 -7.88 7.47 -9.88
N SER A 56 -6.92 6.74 -9.36
CA SER A 56 -7.09 5.88 -8.20
C SER A 56 -7.44 6.70 -6.95
N LEU A 57 -6.74 7.81 -6.69
CA LEU A 57 -7.06 8.72 -5.59
C LEU A 57 -8.43 9.38 -5.76
N ALA A 58 -8.83 9.74 -6.98
CA ALA A 58 -10.16 10.28 -7.22
C ALA A 58 -11.26 9.25 -6.89
N ILE A 59 -11.05 7.98 -7.21
CA ILE A 59 -11.98 6.90 -6.83
C ILE A 59 -12.07 6.82 -5.31
N ILE A 60 -10.95 6.76 -4.58
CA ILE A 60 -10.92 6.67 -3.11
C ILE A 60 -11.69 7.83 -2.48
N ARG A 61 -11.46 9.07 -2.94
CA ARG A 61 -12.06 10.31 -2.40
C ARG A 61 -13.56 10.42 -2.67
N ASN A 62 -14.04 9.77 -3.73
CA ASN A 62 -15.45 9.79 -4.13
C ASN A 62 -16.18 8.47 -3.82
N LEU A 63 -15.60 7.58 -3.00
CA LEU A 63 -16.27 6.36 -2.60
C LEU A 63 -17.59 6.67 -1.88
N PRO A 64 -18.70 6.03 -2.25
CA PRO A 64 -19.94 6.15 -1.51
C PRO A 64 -19.75 5.63 -0.08
N SER A 65 -20.43 6.24 0.89
CA SER A 65 -20.27 5.89 2.32
C SER A 65 -20.61 4.41 2.65
N SER A 66 -21.33 3.74 1.76
CA SER A 66 -21.64 2.31 1.84
C SER A 66 -20.56 1.41 1.27
N ALA A 67 -19.59 1.95 0.52
CA ALA A 67 -18.49 1.19 -0.05
C ALA A 67 -17.53 0.71 1.05
N LEU A 68 -16.94 -0.46 0.87
CA LEU A 68 -16.03 -1.05 1.85
C LEU A 68 -14.58 -0.69 1.49
N ILE A 69 -13.85 -0.09 2.42
CA ILE A 69 -12.39 -0.01 2.38
C ILE A 69 -11.82 -1.18 3.18
N LEU A 70 -11.04 -2.02 2.54
CA LEU A 70 -10.30 -3.10 3.18
C LEU A 70 -8.93 -2.58 3.61
N LEU A 71 -8.67 -2.58 4.92
CA LEU A 71 -7.38 -2.24 5.50
C LEU A 71 -6.70 -3.51 5.99
N LEU A 72 -5.56 -3.84 5.39
CA LEU A 72 -4.74 -5.01 5.72
C LEU A 72 -3.46 -4.54 6.42
N THR A 73 -3.20 -5.05 7.63
CA THR A 73 -2.04 -4.64 8.43
C THR A 73 -1.29 -5.86 8.95
N PRO A 74 0.06 -5.79 9.05
CA PRO A 74 0.83 -6.92 9.56
C PRO A 74 0.64 -7.07 11.07
N VAL A 75 0.47 -8.30 11.52
CA VAL A 75 0.62 -8.65 12.94
C VAL A 75 2.11 -8.80 13.21
N LEU A 76 2.68 -7.80 13.86
CA LEU A 76 4.09 -7.79 14.27
C LEU A 76 4.18 -8.00 15.77
N SER A 77 5.24 -8.67 16.22
CA SER A 77 5.55 -8.71 17.65
C SER A 77 5.70 -7.29 18.17
N PRO A 78 5.11 -6.97 19.35
CA PRO A 78 5.11 -5.61 19.85
C PRO A 78 6.54 -5.08 19.93
N ILE A 79 6.80 -4.03 19.18
CA ILE A 79 8.00 -3.23 19.37
C ILE A 79 7.90 -2.73 20.80
N LYS A 80 8.87 -3.09 21.65
CA LYS A 80 8.92 -2.64 23.03
C LYS A 80 8.88 -1.12 23.03
N SER A 81 7.69 -0.55 23.05
CA SER A 81 7.55 0.88 23.30
C SER A 81 8.02 1.12 24.72
N ASN A 82 8.99 2.01 24.89
CA ASN A 82 9.58 2.35 26.17
C ASN A 82 8.61 3.07 27.15
N LYS A 83 7.31 3.06 26.84
CA LYS A 83 6.24 3.49 27.75
C LYS A 83 5.35 2.29 28.00
N ALA A 84 5.60 1.64 29.13
CA ALA A 84 4.65 0.74 29.74
C ALA A 84 3.32 1.48 29.91
N THR A 85 2.41 1.30 28.97
CA THR A 85 1.00 1.61 29.19
C THR A 85 0.54 0.58 30.22
N GLU A 86 0.25 1.06 31.40
CA GLU A 86 -0.37 0.33 32.48
C GLU A 86 -1.59 -0.40 31.95
N LYS A 87 -1.61 -1.72 32.15
CA LYS A 87 -2.61 -2.72 31.73
C LYS A 87 -2.34 -3.39 30.38
N GLY A 88 -1.51 -4.38 30.39
CA GLY A 88 -1.44 -5.69 29.75
C GLY A 88 -2.21 -6.05 28.48
N GLN A 89 -2.80 -5.12 27.74
CA GLN A 89 -3.38 -5.35 26.43
C GLN A 89 -2.38 -4.90 25.36
N ALA A 90 -1.87 -5.87 24.60
CA ALA A 90 -1.14 -5.59 23.36
C ALA A 90 -2.12 -4.88 22.41
N THR A 91 -2.06 -3.55 22.38
CA THR A 91 -2.85 -2.75 21.44
C THR A 91 -2.22 -2.92 20.06
N ASP A 92 -3.03 -3.26 19.08
CA ASP A 92 -2.60 -3.28 17.68
C ASP A 92 -2.01 -1.90 17.31
N PRO A 93 -0.73 -1.81 16.93
CA PRO A 93 -0.12 -0.53 16.59
C PRO A 93 -0.85 0.19 15.47
N PHE A 94 -1.45 -0.55 14.52
CA PHE A 94 -2.12 0.02 13.35
C PHE A 94 -3.59 0.43 13.60
N GLU A 95 -4.14 0.19 14.79
CA GLU A 95 -5.50 0.63 15.16
C GLU A 95 -5.64 2.16 15.00
N ALA A 96 -4.58 2.92 15.33
CA ALA A 96 -4.57 4.37 15.16
C ALA A 96 -4.79 4.77 13.69
N PHE A 97 -4.12 4.10 12.75
CA PHE A 97 -4.29 4.35 11.32
C PHE A 97 -5.70 4.02 10.84
N GLY A 98 -6.25 2.88 11.26
CA GLY A 98 -7.64 2.51 10.95
C GLY A 98 -8.66 3.54 11.48
N ARG A 99 -8.42 4.11 12.66
CA ARG A 99 -9.25 5.19 13.22
C ARG A 99 -9.16 6.48 12.40
N GLU A 100 -7.96 6.86 11.93
CA GLU A 100 -7.79 8.05 11.08
C GLU A 100 -8.53 7.90 9.74
N ILE A 101 -8.40 6.73 9.08
CA ILE A 101 -9.16 6.42 7.86
C ILE A 101 -10.67 6.50 8.14
N SER A 102 -11.13 5.99 9.30
CA SER A 102 -12.55 5.96 9.67
C SER A 102 -13.16 7.34 9.90
N LYS A 103 -12.35 8.38 10.15
CA LYS A 103 -12.84 9.78 10.18
C LYS A 103 -13.27 10.26 8.80
N SER A 104 -12.61 9.79 7.75
CA SER A 104 -12.88 10.18 6.35
C SER A 104 -13.87 9.25 5.66
N HIS A 105 -13.88 7.97 6.01
CA HIS A 105 -14.77 6.97 5.41
C HIS A 105 -15.34 6.02 6.46
N LYS A 106 -16.68 5.91 6.53
CA LYS A 106 -17.36 5.22 7.65
C LYS A 106 -17.21 3.69 7.62
N ARG A 107 -17.07 3.09 6.44
CA ARG A 107 -17.06 1.63 6.28
C ARG A 107 -15.66 1.13 6.00
N VAL A 108 -14.85 1.06 7.05
CA VAL A 108 -13.50 0.49 7.01
C VAL A 108 -13.52 -0.88 7.69
N ARG A 109 -13.02 -1.90 6.98
CA ARG A 109 -12.82 -3.23 7.54
C ARG A 109 -11.32 -3.44 7.75
N HIS A 110 -10.91 -3.45 8.99
CA HIS A 110 -9.55 -3.81 9.37
C HIS A 110 -9.43 -5.33 9.50
N VAL A 111 -8.55 -5.92 8.70
CA VAL A 111 -8.25 -7.36 8.70
C VAL A 111 -6.73 -7.52 8.82
N PRO A 112 -6.21 -7.85 9.99
CA PRO A 112 -4.79 -8.06 10.17
C PRO A 112 -4.34 -9.36 9.48
N TYR A 113 -3.11 -9.36 8.94
CA TYR A 113 -2.47 -10.55 8.40
C TYR A 113 -1.23 -10.91 9.20
N VAL A 114 -0.98 -12.20 9.36
CA VAL A 114 0.23 -12.73 9.98
C VAL A 114 1.22 -13.02 8.85
N PRO A 115 2.37 -12.30 8.74
CA PRO A 115 3.30 -12.45 7.62
C PRO A 115 3.69 -13.90 7.36
N LYS A 116 4.01 -14.65 8.40
CA LYS A 116 4.39 -16.06 8.33
C LYS A 116 3.28 -16.99 7.80
N VAL A 117 2.01 -16.63 8.00
CA VAL A 117 0.85 -17.42 7.53
C VAL A 117 0.51 -17.07 6.07
N GLY A 118 0.76 -15.82 5.66
CA GLY A 118 0.50 -15.34 4.33
C GLY A 118 -0.99 -15.11 4.03
N TRP A 119 -1.35 -15.20 2.76
CA TRP A 119 -2.70 -14.99 2.24
C TRP A 119 -3.64 -16.14 2.64
N THR A 120 -4.86 -15.83 3.06
CA THR A 120 -5.85 -16.80 3.53
C THR A 120 -7.23 -16.55 2.89
N GLU A 121 -8.12 -17.54 2.99
CA GLU A 121 -9.52 -17.45 2.54
C GLU A 121 -10.28 -16.27 3.18
N THR A 122 -9.95 -15.92 4.42
CA THR A 122 -10.54 -14.75 5.09
C THR A 122 -10.20 -13.45 4.36
N HIS A 123 -8.95 -13.31 3.94
CA HIS A 123 -8.52 -12.14 3.16
C HIS A 123 -9.24 -12.10 1.81
N GLU A 124 -9.36 -13.25 1.13
CA GLU A 124 -10.06 -13.38 -0.15
C GLU A 124 -11.55 -13.00 -0.03
N ALA A 125 -12.22 -13.48 1.01
CA ALA A 125 -13.63 -13.19 1.25
C ALA A 125 -13.90 -11.69 1.46
N TRP A 126 -12.97 -10.95 2.08
CA TRP A 126 -13.08 -9.51 2.24
C TRP A 126 -12.66 -8.75 0.99
N LEU A 127 -11.66 -9.25 0.24
CA LEU A 127 -11.22 -8.64 -1.01
C LEU A 127 -12.37 -8.55 -2.03
N THR A 128 -13.16 -9.60 -2.16
CA THR A 128 -14.28 -9.62 -3.11
C THR A 128 -15.39 -8.61 -2.82
N GLN A 129 -15.41 -8.05 -1.61
CA GLN A 129 -16.37 -7.03 -1.19
C GLN A 129 -15.77 -5.61 -1.18
N ALA A 130 -14.46 -5.49 -1.38
CA ALA A 130 -13.75 -4.24 -1.24
C ALA A 130 -13.96 -3.31 -2.45
N ALA A 131 -14.21 -2.05 -2.19
CA ALA A 131 -14.23 -0.97 -3.18
C ALA A 131 -12.87 -0.21 -3.23
N ALA A 132 -12.03 -0.37 -2.22
CA ALA A 132 -10.62 0.03 -2.21
C ALA A 132 -9.86 -0.87 -1.25
N VAL A 133 -8.57 -1.07 -1.52
CA VAL A 133 -7.67 -1.88 -0.67
C VAL A 133 -6.48 -1.03 -0.26
N ILE A 134 -6.22 -1.01 1.04
CA ILE A 134 -5.02 -0.39 1.63
C ILE A 134 -4.26 -1.50 2.34
N VAL A 135 -3.06 -1.80 1.88
CA VAL A 135 -2.17 -2.74 2.55
C VAL A 135 -1.04 -1.99 3.22
N VAL A 136 -0.79 -2.33 4.47
CA VAL A 136 0.29 -1.76 5.26
C VAL A 136 1.43 -2.76 5.34
N THR A 137 2.66 -2.28 5.18
CA THR A 137 3.88 -2.99 5.51
C THR A 137 4.69 -2.17 6.50
N CYS A 138 5.50 -2.85 7.31
CA CYS A 138 6.29 -2.19 8.32
C CYS A 138 7.57 -2.97 8.58
N GLN A 139 8.69 -2.25 8.76
CA GLN A 139 9.94 -2.91 9.10
C GLN A 139 9.81 -3.63 10.45
N SER A 140 10.32 -4.84 10.53
CA SER A 140 10.34 -5.67 11.73
C SER A 140 11.77 -6.10 12.03
N LYS A 141 12.05 -6.29 13.32
CA LYS A 141 13.32 -6.88 13.75
C LYS A 141 13.34 -8.41 13.63
N GLU A 142 12.20 -9.00 13.35
CA GLU A 142 12.10 -10.44 13.16
C GLU A 142 12.67 -10.84 11.79
N GLN A 143 13.44 -11.91 11.80
CA GLN A 143 14.09 -12.43 10.59
C GLN A 143 13.04 -12.86 9.55
N ASN A 144 13.28 -12.57 8.28
CA ASN A 144 12.42 -12.90 7.13
C ASN A 144 11.03 -12.21 7.10
N THR A 145 10.72 -11.30 8.00
CA THR A 145 9.39 -10.64 8.02
C THR A 145 9.19 -9.75 6.80
N ALA A 146 10.24 -9.11 6.28
CA ALA A 146 10.16 -8.30 5.08
C ALA A 146 9.78 -9.14 3.85
N ASP A 147 10.47 -10.28 3.65
CA ASP A 147 10.19 -11.20 2.54
C ASP A 147 8.76 -11.74 2.63
N GLN A 148 8.32 -12.15 3.82
CA GLN A 148 6.97 -12.66 4.07
C GLN A 148 5.89 -11.58 3.82
N GLN A 149 6.13 -10.32 4.16
CA GLN A 149 5.23 -9.22 3.83
C GLN A 149 5.21 -8.97 2.31
N SER A 150 6.35 -9.05 1.63
CA SER A 150 6.44 -8.95 0.17
C SER A 150 5.66 -10.06 -0.51
N GLU A 151 5.79 -11.31 -0.03
CA GLU A 151 5.01 -12.46 -0.52
C GLU A 151 3.50 -12.23 -0.32
N PHE A 152 3.08 -11.69 0.84
CA PHE A 152 1.68 -11.37 1.10
C PHE A 152 1.15 -10.31 0.11
N VAL A 153 1.89 -9.24 -0.13
CA VAL A 153 1.51 -8.17 -1.07
C VAL A 153 1.41 -8.71 -2.49
N SER A 154 2.35 -9.56 -2.91
CA SER A 154 2.30 -10.22 -4.23
C SER A 154 1.11 -11.18 -4.36
N ALA A 155 0.79 -11.94 -3.31
CA ALA A 155 -0.38 -12.82 -3.29
C ALA A 155 -1.69 -12.02 -3.36
N LEU A 156 -1.79 -10.90 -2.64
CA LEU A 156 -2.91 -9.98 -2.70
C LEU A 156 -3.09 -9.41 -4.11
N ALA A 157 -2.01 -8.98 -4.75
CA ALA A 157 -2.05 -8.47 -6.11
C ALA A 157 -2.55 -9.54 -7.09
N GLY A 158 -2.04 -10.77 -7.01
CA GLY A 158 -2.52 -11.91 -7.79
C GLY A 158 -4.00 -12.22 -7.56
N ALA A 159 -4.43 -12.28 -6.30
CA ALA A 159 -5.82 -12.51 -5.93
C ALA A 159 -6.75 -11.40 -6.45
N ARG A 160 -6.30 -10.14 -6.44
CA ARG A 160 -7.06 -9.00 -7.00
C ARG A 160 -7.37 -9.21 -8.48
N TRP A 161 -6.40 -9.65 -9.28
CA TRP A 161 -6.61 -9.94 -10.71
C TRP A 161 -7.45 -11.19 -10.97
N GLU A 162 -7.37 -12.18 -10.10
CA GLU A 162 -8.09 -13.44 -10.24
C GLU A 162 -9.55 -13.35 -9.79
N LYS A 163 -9.82 -12.63 -8.69
CA LYS A 163 -11.10 -12.68 -7.97
C LYS A 163 -12.00 -11.46 -8.22
N LEU A 164 -11.44 -10.32 -8.60
CA LEU A 164 -12.26 -9.13 -8.86
C LEU A 164 -12.70 -9.08 -10.33
N PRO A 165 -13.98 -8.78 -10.60
CA PRO A 165 -14.50 -8.67 -11.98
C PRO A 165 -13.86 -7.48 -12.74
N ASP A 166 -13.54 -6.39 -12.04
CA ASP A 166 -12.81 -5.23 -12.55
C ASP A 166 -11.74 -4.79 -11.54
N PRO A 167 -10.53 -5.38 -11.60
CA PRO A 167 -9.45 -5.04 -10.69
C PRO A 167 -9.02 -3.58 -10.76
N GLN A 168 -9.20 -2.93 -11.93
CA GLN A 168 -8.81 -1.53 -12.12
C GLN A 168 -9.80 -0.53 -11.48
N ALA A 169 -11.04 -0.96 -11.24
CA ALA A 169 -12.04 -0.15 -10.54
C ALA A 169 -11.82 -0.13 -9.01
N VAL A 170 -11.01 -1.06 -8.48
CA VAL A 170 -10.70 -1.16 -7.05
C VAL A 170 -9.30 -0.62 -6.79
N PRO A 171 -9.16 0.63 -6.30
CA PRO A 171 -7.87 1.22 -5.96
C PRO A 171 -7.05 0.36 -5.01
N TYR A 172 -5.75 0.25 -5.30
CA TYR A 172 -4.81 -0.47 -4.49
C TYR A 172 -3.70 0.47 -4.00
N VAL A 173 -3.60 0.59 -2.68
CA VAL A 173 -2.65 1.47 -1.99
C VAL A 173 -1.70 0.63 -1.16
N LEU A 174 -0.39 0.82 -1.35
CA LEU A 174 0.64 0.34 -0.45
C LEU A 174 1.04 1.46 0.50
N MET A 175 0.99 1.20 1.79
CA MET A 175 1.49 2.08 2.84
C MET A 175 2.66 1.42 3.56
N GLN A 176 3.85 2.02 3.49
CA GLN A 176 5.05 1.51 4.14
C GLN A 176 5.42 2.38 5.34
N PHE A 177 5.57 1.75 6.51
CA PHE A 177 6.05 2.39 7.74
C PHE A 177 7.41 1.85 8.15
N ASP A 178 8.22 2.70 8.81
CA ASP A 178 9.53 2.36 9.37
C ASP A 178 10.56 1.84 8.33
N GLY A 179 10.45 2.24 7.07
CA GLY A 179 11.41 1.92 6.01
C GLY A 179 10.81 1.22 4.79
N ASP A 180 11.67 0.94 3.82
CA ASP A 180 11.30 0.28 2.56
C ASP A 180 11.26 -1.23 2.77
N VAL A 181 10.12 -1.74 3.19
CA VAL A 181 9.90 -3.19 3.37
C VAL A 181 9.77 -3.89 2.03
N ILE A 182 9.11 -3.23 1.08
CA ILE A 182 8.94 -3.72 -0.28
C ILE A 182 9.79 -2.85 -1.20
N PRO A 183 10.80 -3.42 -1.88
CA PRO A 183 11.62 -2.66 -2.82
C PRO A 183 10.76 -1.98 -3.89
N GLY A 184 11.05 -0.73 -4.20
CA GLY A 184 10.38 0.01 -5.27
C GLY A 184 10.50 -0.72 -6.62
N GLY A 185 9.44 -0.72 -7.41
CA GLY A 185 9.42 -1.35 -8.74
C GLY A 185 8.28 -2.35 -8.97
N HIS A 186 7.54 -2.70 -7.96
CA HIS A 186 6.31 -3.48 -8.16
C HIS A 186 5.23 -2.59 -8.76
N ASN A 187 4.82 -2.88 -10.00
CA ASN A 187 3.75 -2.14 -10.69
C ASN A 187 2.34 -2.54 -10.24
N GLU A 188 2.24 -3.28 -9.17
CA GLU A 188 1.01 -3.93 -8.73
C GLU A 188 0.06 -3.00 -7.98
N TYR A 189 0.57 -1.88 -7.42
CA TYR A 189 -0.21 -0.87 -6.72
C TYR A 189 -0.17 0.48 -7.46
N GLU A 190 -1.30 1.19 -7.43
CA GLU A 190 -1.43 2.48 -8.10
C GLU A 190 -0.92 3.64 -7.25
N ASN A 191 -0.95 3.48 -5.93
CA ASN A 191 -0.48 4.50 -4.99
C ASN A 191 0.45 3.86 -3.96
N GLU A 192 1.51 4.59 -3.62
CA GLU A 192 2.49 4.20 -2.62
C GLU A 192 2.80 5.39 -1.72
N LEU A 193 2.65 5.17 -0.42
CA LEU A 193 2.95 6.14 0.61
C LEU A 193 4.00 5.58 1.57
N HIS A 194 4.93 6.43 1.98
CA HIS A 194 5.96 6.10 2.96
C HIS A 194 5.91 7.02 4.16
N ALA A 195 6.15 6.47 5.32
CA ALA A 195 6.47 7.22 6.53
C ALA A 195 7.69 6.59 7.21
N ASP A 196 8.67 7.41 7.56
CA ASP A 196 9.94 6.95 8.16
C ASP A 196 9.74 6.36 9.57
N VAL A 197 8.65 6.73 10.24
CA VAL A 197 8.29 6.24 11.58
C VAL A 197 6.78 6.09 11.68
N PHE A 198 6.32 5.01 12.31
CA PHE A 198 4.91 4.87 12.63
C PHE A 198 4.57 5.66 13.91
N THR A 199 3.84 6.75 13.74
CA THR A 199 3.31 7.60 14.82
C THR A 199 1.84 7.92 14.55
N PRO A 200 1.05 8.34 15.55
CA PRO A 200 -0.30 8.84 15.30
C PRO A 200 -0.35 9.98 14.26
N ARG A 201 0.69 10.83 14.24
CA ARG A 201 0.80 11.94 13.28
C ARG A 201 1.06 11.44 11.85
N SER A 202 1.96 10.47 11.66
CA SER A 202 2.19 9.89 10.34
C SER A 202 0.96 9.13 9.82
N ALA A 203 0.20 8.48 10.71
CA ALA A 203 -1.06 7.84 10.38
C ALA A 203 -2.14 8.87 9.96
N GLU A 204 -2.26 10.01 10.67
CA GLU A 204 -3.14 11.12 10.31
C GLU A 204 -2.75 11.70 8.95
N HIS A 205 -1.47 11.99 8.73
CA HIS A 205 -0.99 12.56 7.47
C HIS A 205 -1.19 11.60 6.29
N ALA A 206 -0.96 10.30 6.48
CA ALA A 206 -1.25 9.29 5.45
C ALA A 206 -2.74 9.27 5.07
N ALA A 207 -3.64 9.32 6.06
CA ALA A 207 -5.08 9.40 5.82
C ALA A 207 -5.45 10.71 5.08
N GLU A 208 -4.84 11.84 5.44
CA GLU A 208 -5.06 13.12 4.73
C GLU A 208 -4.65 13.04 3.26
N LEU A 209 -3.49 12.48 2.95
CA LEU A 209 -3.00 12.33 1.58
C LEU A 209 -3.94 11.47 0.73
N LEU A 210 -4.55 10.45 1.30
CA LEU A 210 -5.49 9.58 0.61
C LEU A 210 -6.85 10.24 0.37
N PHE A 211 -7.42 10.93 1.38
CA PHE A 211 -8.81 11.37 1.36
C PHE A 211 -9.03 12.86 1.12
N LYS A 212 -8.03 13.72 1.41
CA LYS A 212 -8.13 15.15 1.12
C LYS A 212 -7.64 15.45 -0.29
N ALA A 213 -8.36 16.31 -1.01
CA ALA A 213 -7.86 16.87 -2.27
C ALA A 213 -6.62 17.72 -1.98
N ALA A 214 -5.62 17.67 -2.84
CA ALA A 214 -4.53 18.62 -2.79
C ALA A 214 -5.12 20.03 -3.05
N THR A 215 -5.03 20.88 -2.05
CA THR A 215 -5.40 22.32 -2.15
C THR A 215 -4.36 23.09 -2.91
#